data_e2d921f97f30281cdd7684bc027fa925
#
_entry.id   e2d921f97f30281cdd7684bc027fa925
#
_cell.length_a   1.000
_cell.length_b   1.000
_cell.length_c   1.000
_cell.angle_alpha   90.00
_cell.angle_beta   90.00
_cell.angle_gamma   90.00
#
_symmetry.space_group_name_H-M   'P 1'
#
loop_
_entity.id
_entity.type
_entity.pdbx_description
1 polymer ?
#
loop_
_entity_poly.entity_id
_entity_poly.type
_entity_poly.pdbx_seq_one_letter_code
_entity_poly.pdbx_strand_id
1 'polypeptide(L)'
;MIYCVEDEKNIRELLVYTLETTGFTAKGFADGKELKAALKEDIPNLILLDIMLPGDDGYTILGKLKSSPDTKSIPVIMVTAKEAEYDKVRGLEAGADDYITKPFGMMEFVARVKAVLRRCSRQEEDKELTCGELKVSVGR
;
A
#
# COMPACT_ATOMS: atom_id res chain seq x y z
N MET A 1 5.41 2.18 9.48
CA MET A 1 3.97 2.50 9.46
C MET A 1 3.36 2.10 8.12
N ILE A 2 2.26 1.39 8.15
CA ILE A 2 1.54 0.96 6.95
C ILE A 2 0.22 1.69 6.92
N TYR A 3 -0.13 2.28 5.78
CA TYR A 3 -1.41 2.96 5.62
C TYR A 3 -2.37 2.05 4.88
N CYS A 4 -3.60 1.92 5.40
CA CYS A 4 -4.64 1.08 4.80
C CYS A 4 -5.79 1.97 4.36
N VAL A 5 -6.05 2.04 3.06
CA VAL A 5 -7.13 2.88 2.53
C VAL A 5 -8.27 1.97 2.11
N GLU A 6 -9.35 2.01 2.88
CA GLU A 6 -10.49 1.12 2.71
C GLU A 6 -11.73 1.84 3.25
N ASP A 7 -12.76 1.99 2.43
CA ASP A 7 -13.93 2.76 2.85
C ASP A 7 -14.85 2.00 3.79
N GLU A 8 -14.81 0.67 3.78
CA GLU A 8 -15.66 -0.09 4.68
C GLU A 8 -14.99 -0.21 6.05
N LYS A 9 -15.64 0.33 7.06
CA LYS A 9 -15.06 0.45 8.39
C LYS A 9 -14.62 -0.89 8.97
N ASN A 10 -15.47 -1.92 8.85
CA ASN A 10 -15.15 -3.21 9.45
C ASN A 10 -13.92 -3.84 8.82
N ILE A 11 -13.80 -3.74 7.49
CA ILE A 11 -12.64 -4.30 6.81
C ILE A 11 -11.40 -3.48 7.15
N ARG A 12 -11.54 -2.16 7.18
CA ARG A 12 -10.42 -1.29 7.51
C ARG A 12 -9.86 -1.60 8.88
N GLU A 13 -10.75 -1.76 9.87
CA GLU A 13 -10.32 -2.07 11.22
C GLU A 13 -9.67 -3.44 11.31
N LEU A 14 -10.19 -4.40 10.55
CA LEU A 14 -9.60 -5.73 10.53
C LEU A 14 -8.20 -5.71 9.95
N LEU A 15 -7.99 -4.97 8.88
CA LEU A 15 -6.66 -4.87 8.27
C LEU A 15 -5.66 -4.26 9.24
N VAL A 16 -6.04 -3.17 9.88
CA VAL A 16 -5.15 -2.50 10.83
C VAL A 16 -4.86 -3.43 12.00
N TYR A 17 -5.89 -4.07 12.55
CA TYR A 17 -5.71 -4.98 13.67
C TYR A 17 -4.76 -6.13 13.30
N THR A 18 -4.96 -6.72 12.12
CA THR A 18 -4.13 -7.84 11.69
C THR A 18 -2.67 -7.42 11.56
N LEU A 19 -2.43 -6.26 11.00
CA LEU A 19 -1.06 -5.78 10.85
C LEU A 19 -0.42 -5.51 12.21
N GLU A 20 -1.18 -4.90 13.12
CA GLU A 20 -0.63 -4.60 14.43
C GLU A 20 -0.33 -5.84 15.24
N THR A 21 -1.15 -6.88 15.11
CA THR A 21 -0.89 -8.12 15.85
C THR A 21 0.28 -8.91 15.27
N THR A 22 0.71 -8.59 14.05
CA THR A 22 1.85 -9.27 13.45
C THR A 22 3.13 -8.43 13.51
N GLY A 23 3.11 -7.35 14.27
CA GLY A 23 4.33 -6.61 14.54
C GLY A 23 4.49 -5.31 13.77
N PHE A 24 3.53 -4.94 12.92
CA PHE A 24 3.59 -3.69 12.18
C PHE A 24 2.79 -2.61 12.88
N THR A 25 3.10 -1.34 12.60
CA THR A 25 2.21 -0.26 12.99
C THR A 25 1.40 0.13 11.76
N ALA A 26 0.13 0.44 11.97
CA ALA A 26 -0.77 0.69 10.84
C ALA A 26 -1.80 1.76 11.19
N LYS A 27 -2.26 2.48 10.17
CA LYS A 27 -3.36 3.43 10.28
C LYS A 27 -4.32 3.22 9.13
N GLY A 28 -5.61 3.44 9.40
CA GLY A 28 -6.65 3.26 8.40
C GLY A 28 -7.22 4.59 7.94
N PHE A 29 -7.57 4.67 6.67
CA PHE A 29 -8.19 5.84 6.08
C PHE A 29 -9.36 5.41 5.23
N ALA A 30 -10.40 6.25 5.17
CA ALA A 30 -11.63 5.89 4.50
C ALA A 30 -11.61 6.21 3.00
N ASP A 31 -10.76 7.16 2.58
CA ASP A 31 -10.73 7.56 1.18
C ASP A 31 -9.40 8.24 0.85
N GLY A 32 -9.30 8.70 -0.40
CA GLY A 32 -8.07 9.33 -0.86
C GLY A 32 -7.79 10.68 -0.22
N LYS A 33 -8.84 11.39 0.22
CA LYS A 33 -8.63 12.67 0.88
C LYS A 33 -7.91 12.49 2.21
N GLU A 34 -8.35 11.50 2.98
CA GLU A 34 -7.72 11.23 4.27
C GLU A 34 -6.28 10.76 4.07
N LEU A 35 -6.06 9.92 3.05
CA LEU A 35 -4.72 9.47 2.74
C LEU A 35 -3.82 10.64 2.39
N LYS A 36 -4.30 11.54 1.54
CA LYS A 36 -3.50 12.66 1.10
C LYS A 36 -3.11 13.55 2.27
N ALA A 37 -4.05 13.81 3.19
CA ALA A 37 -3.76 14.62 4.36
C ALA A 37 -2.69 13.97 5.23
N ALA A 38 -2.78 12.65 5.40
CA ALA A 38 -1.80 11.92 6.21
C ALA A 38 -0.41 11.93 5.57
N LEU A 39 -0.34 11.84 4.25
CA LEU A 39 0.94 11.83 3.55
C LEU A 39 1.69 13.15 3.67
N LYS A 40 0.99 14.23 3.93
CA LYS A 40 1.64 15.52 4.17
C LYS A 40 2.38 15.55 5.49
N GLU A 41 1.96 14.70 6.44
CA GLU A 41 2.56 14.69 7.76
C GLU A 41 3.62 13.61 7.90
N ASP A 42 3.43 12.48 7.23
CA ASP A 42 4.32 11.36 7.42
C ASP A 42 4.26 10.44 6.20
N ILE A 43 5.37 9.84 5.85
CA ILE A 43 5.47 8.93 4.71
C ILE A 43 5.51 7.50 5.23
N PRO A 44 4.55 6.66 4.81
CA PRO A 44 4.52 5.27 5.28
C PRO A 44 5.53 4.40 4.55
N ASN A 45 5.72 3.19 5.06
CA ASN A 45 6.55 2.19 4.41
C ASN A 45 5.80 1.43 3.33
N LEU A 46 4.49 1.45 3.38
CA LEU A 46 3.65 0.69 2.45
C LEU A 46 2.23 1.26 2.50
N ILE A 47 1.55 1.23 1.37
CA ILE A 47 0.14 1.61 1.29
C ILE A 47 -0.65 0.43 0.75
N LEU A 48 -1.71 0.06 1.48
CA LEU A 48 -2.72 -0.90 1.01
C LEU A 48 -3.87 -0.08 0.50
N LEU A 49 -4.26 -0.27 -0.75
CA LEU A 49 -5.17 0.63 -1.42
C LEU A 49 -6.29 -0.15 -2.10
N ASP A 50 -7.52 0.08 -1.64
CA ASP A 50 -8.68 -0.54 -2.27
C ASP A 50 -8.98 0.18 -3.59
N ILE A 51 -9.44 -0.57 -4.58
CA ILE A 51 -9.81 0.01 -5.86
C ILE A 51 -11.15 0.73 -5.76
N MET A 52 -12.10 0.15 -5.04
CA MET A 52 -13.47 0.67 -4.97
C MET A 52 -13.62 1.65 -3.83
N LEU A 53 -13.16 2.88 -4.04
CA LEU A 53 -13.25 3.92 -3.02
C LEU A 53 -14.17 5.03 -3.48
N PRO A 54 -14.81 5.75 -2.53
CA PRO A 54 -15.61 6.92 -2.91
C PRO A 54 -14.70 8.05 -3.36
N GLY A 55 -15.20 8.85 -4.28
CA GLY A 55 -14.40 9.91 -4.88
C GLY A 55 -13.42 9.33 -5.86
N ASP A 56 -12.13 9.58 -5.69
CA ASP A 56 -11.11 8.99 -6.55
C ASP A 56 -10.99 7.52 -6.23
N ASP A 57 -11.04 6.67 -7.25
CA ASP A 57 -10.88 5.24 -7.03
C ASP A 57 -9.39 4.91 -6.83
N GLY A 58 -9.13 3.63 -6.53
CA GLY A 58 -7.77 3.20 -6.23
C GLY A 58 -6.79 3.41 -7.36
N TYR A 59 -7.21 3.21 -8.61
CA TYR A 59 -6.32 3.43 -9.75
C TYR A 59 -5.94 4.89 -9.88
N THR A 60 -6.90 5.79 -9.68
CA THR A 60 -6.64 7.22 -9.76
C THR A 60 -5.65 7.64 -8.67
N ILE A 61 -5.88 7.13 -7.45
CA ILE A 61 -4.99 7.43 -6.32
C ILE A 61 -3.58 6.90 -6.60
N LEU A 62 -3.50 5.66 -7.10
CA LEU A 62 -2.20 5.06 -7.43
C LEU A 62 -1.46 5.92 -8.45
N GLY A 63 -2.16 6.38 -9.48
CA GLY A 63 -1.54 7.25 -10.49
C GLY A 63 -0.97 8.51 -9.89
N LYS A 64 -1.72 9.12 -8.97
CA LYS A 64 -1.26 10.34 -8.30
C LYS A 64 -0.03 10.06 -7.43
N LEU A 65 -0.03 8.93 -6.72
CA LEU A 65 1.11 8.57 -5.89
C LEU A 65 2.36 8.37 -6.73
N LYS A 66 2.24 7.69 -7.86
CA LYS A 66 3.39 7.38 -8.69
C LYS A 66 3.85 8.58 -9.51
N SER A 67 3.02 9.62 -9.62
CA SER A 67 3.39 10.83 -10.34
C SER A 67 4.13 11.85 -9.49
N SER A 68 4.09 11.70 -8.18
CA SER A 68 4.71 12.68 -7.27
C SER A 68 6.06 12.18 -6.80
N PRO A 69 7.11 13.04 -6.84
CA PRO A 69 8.43 12.61 -6.36
C PRO A 69 8.43 12.20 -4.90
N ASP A 70 7.53 12.79 -4.09
CA ASP A 70 7.51 12.50 -2.66
C ASP A 70 6.93 11.13 -2.34
N THR A 71 6.11 10.57 -3.24
CA THR A 71 5.39 9.34 -2.93
C THR A 71 5.63 8.21 -3.92
N LYS A 72 6.30 8.50 -5.05
CA LYS A 72 6.40 7.49 -6.10
C LYS A 72 7.16 6.24 -5.69
N SER A 73 8.03 6.34 -4.70
CA SER A 73 8.80 5.18 -4.26
C SER A 73 8.13 4.39 -3.13
N ILE A 74 6.98 4.84 -2.64
CA ILE A 74 6.25 4.07 -1.63
C ILE A 74 5.64 2.85 -2.28
N PRO A 75 5.92 1.64 -1.78
CA PRO A 75 5.29 0.44 -2.36
C PRO A 75 3.79 0.43 -2.08
N VAL A 76 3.03 -0.04 -3.07
CA VAL A 76 1.56 -0.07 -2.99
C VAL A 76 1.06 -1.46 -3.32
N ILE A 77 0.19 -2.01 -2.48
CA ILE A 77 -0.52 -3.24 -2.76
C ILE A 77 -1.98 -2.89 -2.99
N MET A 78 -2.50 -3.25 -4.16
CA MET A 78 -3.90 -3.02 -4.47
C MET A 78 -4.74 -4.14 -3.87
N VAL A 79 -5.84 -3.77 -3.22
CA VAL A 79 -6.74 -4.74 -2.59
C VAL A 79 -8.11 -4.53 -3.21
N THR A 80 -8.71 -5.58 -3.76
CA THR A 80 -9.96 -5.41 -4.48
C THR A 80 -10.77 -6.69 -4.51
N ALA A 81 -12.09 -6.54 -4.70
CA ALA A 81 -12.97 -7.66 -4.96
C ALA A 81 -12.94 -8.10 -6.41
N LYS A 82 -12.29 -7.33 -7.27
CA LYS A 82 -12.24 -7.66 -8.70
C LYS A 82 -11.17 -8.68 -8.97
N GLU A 83 -11.53 -9.73 -9.69
CA GLU A 83 -10.62 -10.83 -9.98
C GLU A 83 -10.24 -10.93 -11.44
N ALA A 84 -10.78 -10.08 -12.29
CA ALA A 84 -10.49 -10.15 -13.71
C ALA A 84 -9.01 -9.88 -13.95
N GLU A 85 -8.42 -10.67 -14.84
CA GLU A 85 -7.02 -10.52 -15.18
C GLU A 85 -6.71 -9.13 -15.68
N TYR A 86 -7.65 -8.55 -16.42
CA TYR A 86 -7.48 -7.18 -16.92
C TYR A 86 -7.24 -6.19 -15.80
N ASP A 87 -8.00 -6.31 -14.70
CA ASP A 87 -7.84 -5.39 -13.59
C ASP A 87 -6.50 -5.57 -12.90
N LYS A 88 -6.03 -6.81 -12.80
CA LYS A 88 -4.73 -7.07 -12.20
C LYS A 88 -3.60 -6.51 -13.04
N VAL A 89 -3.68 -6.70 -14.35
CA VAL A 89 -2.67 -6.17 -15.26
C VAL A 89 -2.66 -4.65 -15.20
N ARG A 90 -3.85 -4.04 -15.21
CA ARG A 90 -3.95 -2.60 -15.12
C ARG A 90 -3.29 -2.05 -13.86
N GLY A 91 -3.51 -2.71 -12.72
CA GLY A 91 -2.91 -2.28 -11.46
C GLY A 91 -1.40 -2.37 -11.50
N LEU A 92 -0.87 -3.49 -12.00
CA LEU A 92 0.57 -3.67 -12.05
C LEU A 92 1.22 -2.71 -13.03
N GLU A 93 0.58 -2.46 -14.18
CA GLU A 93 1.12 -1.51 -15.15
C GLU A 93 1.11 -0.09 -14.62
N ALA A 94 0.16 0.22 -13.73
CA ALA A 94 0.10 1.54 -13.12
C ALA A 94 1.13 1.73 -12.00
N GLY A 95 1.86 0.67 -11.64
CA GLY A 95 2.92 0.78 -10.67
C GLY A 95 2.69 0.11 -9.34
N ALA A 96 1.63 -0.70 -9.22
CA ALA A 96 1.39 -1.45 -7.98
C ALA A 96 2.45 -2.54 -7.82
N ASP A 97 2.85 -2.77 -6.57
CA ASP A 97 3.87 -3.77 -6.29
C ASP A 97 3.27 -5.16 -6.10
N ASP A 98 2.00 -5.24 -5.76
CA ASP A 98 1.30 -6.50 -5.65
C ASP A 98 -0.20 -6.24 -5.68
N TYR A 99 -0.96 -7.31 -5.69
CA TYR A 99 -2.40 -7.25 -5.92
C TYR A 99 -3.04 -8.37 -5.12
N ILE A 100 -3.99 -8.04 -4.26
CA ILE A 100 -4.69 -9.03 -3.43
C ILE A 100 -6.17 -8.94 -3.74
N THR A 101 -6.81 -10.09 -4.02
CA THR A 101 -8.24 -10.12 -4.31
C THR A 101 -9.02 -10.54 -3.07
N LYS A 102 -10.16 -9.89 -2.84
CA LYS A 102 -11.09 -10.27 -1.79
C LYS A 102 -11.99 -11.39 -2.28
N PRO A 103 -12.37 -12.33 -1.45
CA PRO A 103 -11.93 -12.48 -0.07
C PRO A 103 -10.53 -13.09 -0.01
N PHE A 104 -9.77 -12.71 0.99
CA PHE A 104 -8.43 -13.23 1.17
C PHE A 104 -8.26 -13.73 2.59
N GLY A 105 -7.34 -14.68 2.77
CA GLY A 105 -7.01 -15.14 4.11
C GLY A 105 -6.03 -14.19 4.77
N MET A 106 -6.12 -14.11 6.09
CA MET A 106 -5.22 -13.22 6.82
C MET A 106 -3.77 -13.64 6.66
N MET A 107 -3.51 -14.94 6.57
CA MET A 107 -2.13 -15.41 6.38
C MET A 107 -1.58 -14.99 5.03
N GLU A 108 -2.41 -15.07 3.97
CA GLU A 108 -1.99 -14.64 2.66
C GLU A 108 -1.71 -13.14 2.66
N PHE A 109 -2.59 -12.37 3.27
CA PHE A 109 -2.46 -10.92 3.35
C PHE A 109 -1.13 -10.54 4.00
N VAL A 110 -0.86 -11.12 5.18
CA VAL A 110 0.38 -10.80 5.90
C VAL A 110 1.61 -11.24 5.11
N ALA A 111 1.53 -12.42 4.47
CA ALA A 111 2.66 -12.92 3.71
C ALA A 111 3.01 -11.98 2.54
N ARG A 112 1.99 -11.44 1.87
CA ARG A 112 2.24 -10.53 0.75
C ARG A 112 2.81 -9.20 1.23
N VAL A 113 2.31 -8.69 2.36
CA VAL A 113 2.86 -7.47 2.95
C VAL A 113 4.33 -7.66 3.27
N LYS A 114 4.67 -8.78 3.94
CA LYS A 114 6.05 -9.05 4.29
C LYS A 114 6.93 -9.23 3.05
N ALA A 115 6.40 -9.87 2.01
CA ALA A 115 7.16 -10.09 0.79
C ALA A 115 7.51 -8.77 0.10
N VAL A 116 6.54 -7.86 0.01
CA VAL A 116 6.78 -6.57 -0.63
C VAL A 116 7.79 -5.77 0.17
N LEU A 117 7.64 -5.73 1.49
CA LEU A 117 8.59 -4.99 2.32
C LEU A 117 9.98 -5.57 2.25
N ARG A 118 10.10 -6.89 2.18
CA ARG A 118 11.40 -7.55 2.08
C ARG A 118 12.09 -7.24 0.76
N ARG A 119 11.34 -7.25 -0.35
CA ARG A 119 11.91 -6.92 -1.65
C ARG A 119 12.46 -5.50 -1.65
N CYS A 120 11.72 -4.58 -1.07
CA CYS A 120 12.13 -3.19 -1.03
C CYS A 120 13.37 -3.00 -0.18
N SER A 121 13.43 -3.65 0.99
CA SER A 121 14.62 -3.57 1.83
C SER A 121 15.84 -4.12 1.12
N ARG A 122 15.66 -5.23 0.39
CA ARG A 122 16.77 -5.82 -0.33
C ARG A 122 17.28 -4.90 -1.42
N GLN A 123 16.37 -4.22 -2.11
CA GLN A 123 16.77 -3.28 -3.14
C GLN A 123 17.54 -2.13 -2.56
N GLU A 124 17.14 -1.65 -1.39
CA GLU A 124 17.86 -0.59 -0.72
C GLU A 124 19.29 -1.01 -0.39
N GLU A 125 19.44 -2.21 0.12
CA GLU A 125 20.77 -2.72 0.45
C GLU A 125 21.66 -2.79 -0.77
N ASP A 126 21.10 -3.22 -1.89
CA ASP A 126 21.88 -3.39 -3.10
C ASP A 126 22.22 -2.07 -3.78
N LYS A 127 21.28 -1.14 -3.79
CA LYS A 127 21.38 0.03 -4.63
C LYS A 127 21.37 1.34 -3.87
N GLU A 128 21.17 1.28 -2.61
CA GLU A 128 21.13 2.45 -1.74
C GLU A 128 19.95 3.35 -2.03
N LEU A 129 18.99 2.90 -2.82
CA LEU A 129 17.83 3.68 -3.06
C LEU A 129 16.74 2.90 -3.42
N THR A 130 15.71 3.34 -3.68
CA THR A 130 14.72 2.62 -4.14
C THR A 130 13.59 2.57 -3.32
N CYS A 131 13.20 1.92 -2.55
CA CYS A 131 11.97 1.85 -1.88
C CYS A 131 11.97 2.80 -0.78
N GLY A 132 11.73 3.85 -1.10
CA GLY A 132 11.52 4.82 -0.22
C GLY A 132 12.10 4.88 1.09
N GLU A 133 12.32 4.96 1.60
CA GLU A 133 12.59 5.25 2.62
C GLU A 133 13.50 5.36 3.11
N LEU A 134 13.95 5.31 2.75
CA LEU A 134 14.57 5.39 3.12
C LEU A 134 15.28 5.83 3.20
N LYS A 135 15.60 6.21 2.97
CA LYS A 135 16.20 6.61 3.16
C LYS A 135 16.60 6.75 3.83
N VAL A 136 16.92 6.49 3.96
CA VAL A 136 17.16 6.43 4.54
C VAL A 136 17.52 6.14 4.89
N SER A 137 17.86 5.99 4.57
CA SER A 137 18.23 5.69 4.91
C SER A 137 18.43 5.40 5.34
N VAL A 138 18.66 5.31 5.08
CA VAL A 138 18.73 5.14 5.51
C VAL A 138 18.78 5.07 6.26
N GLY A 139 18.89 5.04 6.43
CA GLY A 139 18.95 5.12 7.02
C GLY A 139 18.89 4.81 7.60
N ARG A 140 18.99 4.76 7.51
CA ARG A 140 19.04 4.55 8.01
C ARG A 140 19.43 4.77 8.87
#